data_6dc7b7e16b7d7207c77116a235d3e6bf
#
_entry.id   6dc7b7e16b7d7207c77116a235d3e6bf
#
_cell.length_a   1.000
_cell.length_b   1.000
_cell.length_c   1.000
_cell.angle_alpha   90.00
_cell.angle_beta   90.00
_cell.angle_gamma   90.00
#
_symmetry.space_group_name_H-M   'P 1'
#
loop_
_entity.id
_entity.type
_entity.pdbx_description
1 polymer ?
#
loop_
_entity_poly.entity_id
_entity_poly.type
_entity_poly.pdbx_seq_one_letter_code
_entity_poly.pdbx_strand_id
1 'polypeptide(L)'
;EYHLKITAKLNKDTSWASEGHIVAWDQFQLPLDPPEVTPIDISRTPILKLQELTNIYRIKGRNFEIGIGKKSGLIESYSYNEKELISKPLTPNYWRAPTDNDRGVSAFVYLIRRFITKTSWKKASQKRKIKEQKIEQINPQIIRASYKFKVRNGKKPLQTTYTFYGTGDIIVKNEFIPKKDMIRFGMQMAVPQDLNNVQWFGKGPHETMHDRKTGAAVGIYSGNVEELIHPYVRPQENGNRTDIRWIKITDVNNSGWYIGDYGETLLYSSLWPYSMEDLENAKHIHELPRRDFNTVNIDYRQKGVGGDLPVIANVHEKFKLKKKKKYYYCFRMRPYNAEEDTDAIFREKLPEV
;
A
#
# COMPACT_ATOMS: atom_id res chain seq x y z
N GLU A 1 -5.53 -1.95 -19.71
CA GLU A 1 -4.26 -2.45 -20.25
C GLU A 1 -4.48 -3.83 -20.90
N TYR A 2 -3.75 -4.11 -21.98
CA TYR A 2 -3.78 -5.39 -22.67
C TYR A 2 -2.39 -6.01 -22.65
N HIS A 3 -2.32 -7.32 -22.33
CA HIS A 3 -1.07 -8.04 -22.25
C HIS A 3 -1.13 -9.32 -23.08
N LEU A 4 -0.13 -9.55 -23.93
CA LEU A 4 0.10 -10.81 -24.60
C LEU A 4 1.03 -11.66 -23.73
N LYS A 5 0.59 -12.84 -23.32
CA LYS A 5 1.43 -13.82 -22.63
C LYS A 5 1.72 -15.00 -23.53
N ILE A 6 3.00 -15.28 -23.76
CA ILE A 6 3.48 -16.44 -24.54
C ILE A 6 4.04 -17.45 -23.55
N THR A 7 3.67 -18.73 -23.69
CA THR A 7 4.13 -19.81 -22.82
C THR A 7 4.70 -20.98 -23.66
N ALA A 8 5.84 -21.51 -23.22
CA ALA A 8 6.37 -22.79 -23.70
C ALA A 8 6.02 -23.86 -22.68
N LYS A 9 5.40 -24.98 -23.15
CA LYS A 9 4.95 -26.08 -22.31
C LYS A 9 5.57 -27.38 -22.73
N LEU A 10 5.74 -28.32 -21.80
CA LEU A 10 6.09 -29.72 -22.13
C LEU A 10 4.97 -30.32 -22.96
N ASN A 11 5.34 -31.04 -24.03
CA ASN A 11 4.43 -31.74 -24.93
C ASN A 11 4.27 -33.24 -24.61
N LYS A 12 4.89 -33.71 -23.53
CA LYS A 12 4.80 -35.07 -22.98
C LYS A 12 5.31 -35.10 -21.55
N ASP A 13 5.01 -36.17 -20.83
CA ASP A 13 5.56 -36.42 -19.51
C ASP A 13 7.07 -36.58 -19.53
N THR A 14 7.71 -36.07 -18.51
CA THR A 14 9.15 -36.23 -18.23
C THR A 14 9.34 -36.81 -16.83
N SER A 15 10.60 -37.16 -16.44
CA SER A 15 10.89 -37.68 -15.10
C SER A 15 10.65 -36.63 -13.97
N TRP A 16 10.49 -35.36 -14.27
CA TRP A 16 10.42 -34.27 -13.28
C TRP A 16 9.13 -33.43 -13.40
N ALA A 17 8.38 -33.52 -14.50
CA ALA A 17 7.11 -32.80 -14.66
C ALA A 17 6.23 -33.46 -15.73
N SER A 18 4.91 -33.32 -15.55
CA SER A 18 3.90 -33.84 -16.47
C SER A 18 3.74 -32.94 -17.71
N GLU A 19 3.13 -33.52 -18.76
CA GLU A 19 2.70 -32.77 -19.94
C GLU A 19 1.91 -31.52 -19.56
N GLY A 20 2.13 -30.46 -20.32
CA GLY A 20 1.50 -29.13 -20.04
C GLY A 20 2.24 -28.27 -19.03
N HIS A 21 3.27 -28.79 -18.34
CA HIS A 21 4.09 -27.98 -17.44
C HIS A 21 4.74 -26.81 -18.18
N ILE A 22 4.61 -25.58 -17.64
CA ILE A 22 5.17 -24.36 -18.24
C ILE A 22 6.65 -24.28 -17.92
N VAL A 23 7.51 -24.43 -18.92
CA VAL A 23 8.98 -24.37 -18.79
C VAL A 23 9.53 -22.97 -18.99
N ALA A 24 8.81 -22.12 -19.74
CA ALA A 24 9.17 -20.73 -19.93
C ALA A 24 7.92 -19.91 -20.28
N TRP A 25 7.99 -18.61 -19.98
CA TRP A 25 6.96 -17.67 -20.40
C TRP A 25 7.55 -16.26 -20.50
N ASP A 26 6.89 -15.44 -21.30
CA ASP A 26 7.12 -14.00 -21.34
C ASP A 26 5.81 -13.25 -21.50
N GLN A 27 5.79 -11.96 -21.16
CA GLN A 27 4.59 -11.13 -21.21
C GLN A 27 4.93 -9.74 -21.76
N PHE A 28 4.16 -9.32 -22.75
CA PHE A 28 4.31 -8.05 -23.43
C PHE A 28 3.05 -7.20 -23.25
N GLN A 29 3.24 -5.97 -22.84
CA GLN A 29 2.14 -5.00 -22.87
C GLN A 29 1.90 -4.58 -24.33
N LEU A 30 0.66 -4.70 -24.77
CA LEU A 30 0.27 -4.27 -26.11
C LEU A 30 0.00 -2.76 -26.12
N PRO A 31 0.44 -2.03 -27.16
CA PRO A 31 0.22 -0.60 -27.31
C PRO A 31 -1.21 -0.32 -27.81
N LEU A 32 -2.20 -0.73 -27.04
CA LEU A 32 -3.61 -0.49 -27.33
C LEU A 32 -4.13 0.59 -26.40
N ASP A 33 -4.78 1.59 -26.98
CA ASP A 33 -5.39 2.65 -26.22
C ASP A 33 -6.61 2.12 -25.44
N PRO A 34 -6.76 2.49 -24.16
CA PRO A 34 -7.95 2.19 -23.40
C PRO A 34 -9.14 3.00 -23.98
N PRO A 35 -10.37 2.51 -23.79
CA PRO A 35 -11.55 3.30 -24.11
C PRO A 35 -11.52 4.66 -23.37
N GLU A 36 -12.00 5.71 -24.02
CA GLU A 36 -12.17 7.01 -23.37
C GLU A 36 -13.08 6.87 -22.15
N VAL A 37 -12.66 7.52 -21.06
CA VAL A 37 -13.40 7.51 -19.80
C VAL A 37 -14.00 8.88 -19.57
N THR A 38 -15.32 8.92 -19.41
CA THR A 38 -16.02 10.15 -19.02
C THR A 38 -15.79 10.40 -17.52
N PRO A 39 -15.32 11.59 -17.12
CA PRO A 39 -15.23 11.94 -15.71
C PRO A 39 -16.59 11.86 -15.03
N ILE A 40 -16.61 11.48 -13.77
CA ILE A 40 -17.83 11.49 -12.95
C ILE A 40 -18.34 12.91 -12.83
N ASP A 41 -19.62 13.11 -13.13
CA ASP A 41 -20.32 14.36 -12.83
C ASP A 41 -20.56 14.45 -11.31
N ILE A 42 -19.63 15.11 -10.63
CA ILE A 42 -19.65 15.22 -9.17
C ILE A 42 -20.88 15.95 -8.64
N SER A 43 -21.51 16.80 -9.44
CA SER A 43 -22.70 17.55 -9.04
C SER A 43 -23.90 16.64 -8.73
N ARG A 44 -23.91 15.44 -9.32
CA ARG A 44 -24.94 14.41 -9.11
C ARG A 44 -24.65 13.48 -7.94
N THR A 45 -23.51 13.61 -7.30
CA THR A 45 -23.15 12.78 -6.15
C THR A 45 -23.69 13.36 -4.84
N PRO A 46 -23.84 12.54 -3.77
CA PRO A 46 -24.30 13.03 -2.48
C PRO A 46 -23.44 14.16 -1.93
N ILE A 47 -24.07 15.08 -1.20
CA ILE A 47 -23.37 16.15 -0.49
C ILE A 47 -22.63 15.61 0.73
N LEU A 48 -21.53 16.27 1.08
CA LEU A 48 -20.75 16.03 2.28
C LEU A 48 -21.07 17.08 3.36
N LYS A 49 -21.05 16.65 4.62
CA LYS A 49 -21.13 17.54 5.78
C LYS A 49 -19.85 17.47 6.59
N LEU A 50 -19.18 18.61 6.72
CA LEU A 50 -18.00 18.74 7.59
C LEU A 50 -18.47 19.23 8.98
N GLN A 51 -18.06 18.53 10.03
CA GLN A 51 -18.32 18.88 11.42
C GLN A 51 -17.00 18.93 12.18
N GLU A 52 -16.79 20.00 12.92
CA GLU A 52 -15.65 20.12 13.81
C GLU A 52 -16.07 19.72 15.23
N LEU A 53 -15.56 18.57 15.70
CA LEU A 53 -15.76 18.09 17.06
C LEU A 53 -14.52 18.36 17.93
N THR A 54 -14.59 18.02 19.22
CA THR A 54 -13.50 18.30 20.17
C THR A 54 -12.16 17.72 19.71
N ASN A 55 -12.10 16.44 19.32
CA ASN A 55 -10.85 15.74 19.02
C ASN A 55 -10.70 15.34 17.54
N ILE A 56 -11.78 15.37 16.77
CA ILE A 56 -11.80 14.93 15.36
C ILE A 56 -12.53 15.96 14.49
N TYR A 57 -12.17 15.98 13.21
CA TYR A 57 -13.03 16.47 12.15
C TYR A 57 -13.81 15.27 11.60
N ARG A 58 -15.13 15.42 11.56
CA ARG A 58 -16.05 14.42 11.04
C ARG A 58 -16.53 14.82 9.68
N ILE A 59 -16.40 13.93 8.71
CA ILE A 59 -16.96 14.08 7.37
C ILE A 59 -18.05 13.04 7.21
N LYS A 60 -19.28 13.48 6.97
CA LYS A 60 -20.45 12.61 6.81
C LYS A 60 -20.98 12.69 5.39
N GLY A 61 -21.03 11.55 4.71
CA GLY A 61 -21.72 11.33 3.45
C GLY A 61 -23.08 10.65 3.64
N ARG A 62 -23.63 10.09 2.58
CA ARG A 62 -24.95 9.44 2.60
C ARG A 62 -24.95 8.18 3.47
N ASN A 63 -23.97 7.29 3.29
CA ASN A 63 -23.88 5.98 3.91
C ASN A 63 -22.49 5.72 4.51
N PHE A 64 -21.69 6.77 4.70
CA PHE A 64 -20.37 6.67 5.30
C PHE A 64 -20.09 7.85 6.24
N GLU A 65 -19.16 7.61 7.16
CA GLU A 65 -18.64 8.61 8.08
C GLU A 65 -17.14 8.43 8.24
N ILE A 66 -16.38 9.55 8.17
CA ILE A 66 -14.92 9.54 8.26
C ILE A 66 -14.50 10.42 9.43
N GLY A 67 -13.60 9.91 10.27
CA GLY A 67 -13.00 10.67 11.37
C GLY A 67 -11.53 11.00 11.07
N ILE A 68 -11.18 12.29 11.14
CA ILE A 68 -9.78 12.73 11.04
C ILE A 68 -9.37 13.30 12.40
N GLY A 69 -8.34 12.73 13.00
CA GLY A 69 -7.82 13.18 14.29
C GLY A 69 -7.21 14.58 14.20
N LYS A 70 -7.66 15.52 15.02
CA LYS A 70 -7.13 16.90 15.04
C LYS A 70 -5.66 16.98 15.43
N LYS A 71 -5.22 16.12 16.37
CA LYS A 71 -3.83 16.06 16.83
C LYS A 71 -2.93 15.23 15.92
N SER A 72 -3.49 14.23 15.26
CA SER A 72 -2.74 13.30 14.42
C SER A 72 -2.68 13.74 12.95
N GLY A 73 -3.74 14.39 12.44
CA GLY A 73 -3.93 14.69 11.01
C GLY A 73 -4.13 13.43 10.17
N LEU A 74 -4.59 12.34 10.77
CA LEU A 74 -4.76 11.05 10.12
C LEU A 74 -6.23 10.69 9.99
N ILE A 75 -6.56 9.89 8.99
CA ILE A 75 -7.84 9.18 8.93
C ILE A 75 -7.78 8.09 10.01
N GLU A 76 -8.56 8.26 11.08
CA GLU A 76 -8.58 7.38 12.25
C GLU A 76 -9.74 6.38 12.22
N SER A 77 -10.83 6.73 11.52
CA SER A 77 -12.00 5.87 11.33
C SER A 77 -12.61 6.09 9.95
N TYR A 78 -13.22 5.04 9.43
CA TYR A 78 -14.06 5.07 8.24
C TYR A 78 -15.16 4.02 8.39
N SER A 79 -16.35 4.48 8.69
CA SER A 79 -17.51 3.60 8.74
C SER A 79 -18.31 3.67 7.45
N TYR A 80 -18.73 2.53 6.92
CA TYR A 80 -19.57 2.39 5.74
C TYR A 80 -20.71 1.44 6.01
N ASN A 81 -21.95 1.89 5.78
CA ASN A 81 -23.15 1.17 6.17
C ASN A 81 -23.08 0.65 7.63
N GLU A 82 -22.66 1.55 8.55
CA GLU A 82 -22.50 1.28 9.99
C GLU A 82 -21.35 0.31 10.35
N LYS A 83 -20.63 -0.28 9.37
CA LYS A 83 -19.47 -1.15 9.60
C LYS A 83 -18.17 -0.32 9.57
N GLU A 84 -17.37 -0.42 10.65
CA GLU A 84 -16.04 0.21 10.69
C GLU A 84 -15.07 -0.58 9.80
N LEU A 85 -14.35 0.13 8.92
CA LEU A 85 -13.39 -0.44 7.97
C LEU A 85 -11.94 -0.19 8.36
N ILE A 86 -11.66 0.58 9.42
CA ILE A 86 -10.31 0.91 9.89
C ILE A 86 -10.14 0.48 11.35
N SER A 87 -9.25 -0.47 11.63
CA SER A 87 -8.87 -0.85 13.00
C SER A 87 -7.71 -0.03 13.55
N LYS A 88 -6.81 0.47 12.67
CA LYS A 88 -5.74 1.42 13.03
C LYS A 88 -5.59 2.48 11.94
N PRO A 89 -5.27 3.74 12.36
CA PRO A 89 -5.23 4.89 11.46
C PRO A 89 -4.32 4.71 10.25
N LEU A 90 -4.71 5.35 9.13
CA LEU A 90 -3.87 5.44 7.93
C LEU A 90 -2.66 6.36 8.21
N THR A 91 -1.49 5.76 8.36
CA THR A 91 -0.28 6.38 8.90
C THR A 91 0.88 6.34 7.90
N PRO A 92 1.64 7.44 7.67
CA PRO A 92 2.86 7.40 6.88
C PRO A 92 3.86 6.38 7.40
N ASN A 93 4.42 5.56 6.50
CA ASN A 93 5.35 4.49 6.81
C ASN A 93 6.65 4.58 6.00
N TYR A 94 7.80 4.53 6.68
CA TYR A 94 9.14 4.71 6.08
C TYR A 94 10.09 3.56 6.35
N TRP A 95 9.66 2.50 7.03
CA TRP A 95 10.51 1.37 7.41
C TRP A 95 9.81 0.05 7.11
N ARG A 96 10.57 -1.03 7.21
CA ARG A 96 10.06 -2.41 7.11
C ARG A 96 10.68 -3.28 8.20
N ALA A 97 10.01 -4.39 8.54
CA ALA A 97 10.61 -5.44 9.32
C ALA A 97 11.89 -5.91 8.61
N PRO A 98 13.06 -5.89 9.28
CA PRO A 98 14.32 -6.11 8.60
C PRO A 98 14.41 -7.48 7.94
N THR A 99 14.72 -7.50 6.64
CA THR A 99 15.04 -8.74 5.92
C THR A 99 16.42 -9.28 6.38
N ASP A 100 16.74 -10.54 6.03
CA ASP A 100 18.03 -11.12 6.36
C ASP A 100 19.17 -10.28 5.79
N ASN A 101 19.07 -9.81 4.55
CA ASN A 101 20.03 -8.90 3.94
C ASN A 101 20.10 -7.53 4.63
N ASP A 102 18.98 -7.06 5.18
CA ASP A 102 18.99 -5.84 6.00
C ASP A 102 19.74 -6.05 7.32
N ARG A 103 19.73 -7.25 7.87
CA ARG A 103 20.41 -7.58 9.14
C ARG A 103 21.92 -7.72 8.94
N GLY A 104 22.35 -8.25 7.80
CA GLY A 104 23.77 -8.53 7.48
C GLY A 104 24.30 -9.75 8.22
N VAL A 105 25.49 -10.19 7.85
CA VAL A 105 26.12 -11.44 8.35
C VAL A 105 26.82 -11.28 9.70
N SER A 106 27.22 -10.07 10.08
CA SER A 106 27.91 -9.78 11.34
C SER A 106 27.01 -9.06 12.33
N ALA A 107 26.91 -9.59 13.55
CA ALA A 107 26.19 -8.93 14.66
C ALA A 107 26.70 -7.50 14.91
N PHE A 108 27.98 -7.24 14.72
CA PHE A 108 28.60 -5.92 14.89
C PHE A 108 28.16 -4.95 13.77
N VAL A 109 28.18 -5.37 12.49
CA VAL A 109 27.69 -4.57 11.36
C VAL A 109 26.17 -4.36 11.47
N TYR A 110 25.43 -5.34 11.96
CA TYR A 110 24.01 -5.22 12.24
C TYR A 110 23.72 -4.18 13.32
N LEU A 111 24.45 -4.19 14.42
CA LEU A 111 24.29 -3.20 15.49
C LEU A 111 24.56 -1.78 14.99
N ILE A 112 25.67 -1.55 14.29
CA ILE A 112 26.00 -0.24 13.72
C ILE A 112 24.93 0.23 12.71
N ARG A 113 24.52 -0.63 11.78
CA ARG A 113 23.46 -0.31 10.80
C ARG A 113 22.10 -0.10 11.46
N ARG A 114 21.76 -0.87 12.49
CA ARG A 114 20.53 -0.73 13.27
C ARG A 114 20.46 0.64 13.95
N PHE A 115 21.55 1.10 14.57
CA PHE A 115 21.56 2.40 15.25
C PHE A 115 21.51 3.59 14.28
N ILE A 116 22.18 3.51 13.14
CA ILE A 116 22.36 4.68 12.26
C ILE A 116 21.19 4.88 11.28
N THR A 117 20.63 3.79 10.72
CA THR A 117 19.63 3.93 9.64
C THR A 117 18.23 3.45 10.00
N LYS A 118 18.09 2.26 10.56
CA LYS A 118 16.80 1.59 10.75
C LYS A 118 15.97 2.22 11.87
N THR A 119 16.55 2.44 13.04
CA THR A 119 15.87 3.06 14.18
C THR A 119 15.37 4.48 13.85
N SER A 120 16.08 5.16 12.95
CA SER A 120 15.75 6.51 12.54
C SER A 120 14.48 6.57 11.68
N TRP A 121 14.26 5.61 10.74
CA TRP A 121 13.08 5.57 9.91
C TRP A 121 11.87 4.96 10.62
N LYS A 122 12.05 3.97 11.48
CA LYS A 122 11.01 3.47 12.40
C LYS A 122 10.47 4.60 13.27
N LYS A 123 11.35 5.37 13.90
CA LYS A 123 10.95 6.56 14.68
C LYS A 123 10.28 7.64 13.82
N ALA A 124 10.64 7.77 12.54
CA ALA A 124 10.00 8.70 11.63
C ALA A 124 8.55 8.30 11.31
N SER A 125 8.26 7.00 11.20
CA SER A 125 6.91 6.48 11.02
C SER A 125 6.04 6.67 12.27
N GLN A 126 6.63 6.53 13.46
CA GLN A 126 5.91 6.59 14.73
C GLN A 126 5.70 8.03 15.25
N LYS A 127 6.65 8.93 14.97
CA LYS A 127 6.67 10.29 15.54
C LYS A 127 6.70 11.35 14.45
N ARG A 128 5.63 12.11 14.34
CA ARG A 128 5.48 13.27 13.47
C ARG A 128 4.78 14.39 14.22
N LYS A 129 4.93 15.61 13.74
CA LYS A 129 4.28 16.81 14.32
C LYS A 129 3.65 17.60 13.19
N ILE A 130 2.38 17.92 13.32
CA ILE A 130 1.70 18.84 12.40
C ILE A 130 2.37 20.21 12.50
N LYS A 131 2.72 20.78 11.37
CA LYS A 131 3.23 22.14 11.22
C LYS A 131 2.17 23.07 10.68
N GLU A 132 1.43 22.59 9.72
CA GLU A 132 0.34 23.32 9.08
C GLU A 132 -0.79 22.33 8.80
N GLN A 133 -2.01 22.80 8.94
CA GLN A 133 -3.21 22.06 8.54
C GLN A 133 -4.23 23.03 7.97
N LYS A 134 -4.95 22.57 6.96
CA LYS A 134 -6.09 23.28 6.38
C LYS A 134 -7.15 22.26 6.03
N ILE A 135 -8.37 22.47 6.48
CA ILE A 135 -9.53 21.67 6.08
C ILE A 135 -10.57 22.64 5.54
N GLU A 136 -11.08 22.35 4.35
CA GLU A 136 -12.00 23.23 3.65
C GLU A 136 -13.05 22.43 2.86
N GLN A 137 -14.25 22.92 2.87
CA GLN A 137 -15.31 22.51 1.96
C GLN A 137 -15.07 23.22 0.62
N ILE A 138 -14.67 22.47 -0.41
CA ILE A 138 -14.41 23.03 -1.75
C ILE A 138 -15.72 23.35 -2.46
N ASN A 139 -16.65 22.41 -2.41
CA ASN A 139 -18.03 22.51 -2.87
C ASN A 139 -18.91 21.54 -2.07
N PRO A 140 -20.24 21.49 -2.28
CA PRO A 140 -21.10 20.60 -1.49
C PRO A 140 -20.69 19.11 -1.52
N GLN A 141 -20.04 18.65 -2.57
CA GLN A 141 -19.66 17.24 -2.77
C GLN A 141 -18.19 16.94 -2.48
N ILE A 142 -17.36 17.96 -2.19
CA ILE A 142 -15.91 17.77 -2.04
C ILE A 142 -15.39 18.51 -0.82
N ILE A 143 -14.65 17.78 0.03
CA ILE A 143 -13.89 18.33 1.15
C ILE A 143 -12.42 18.02 0.94
N ARG A 144 -11.52 18.98 1.22
CA ARG A 144 -10.08 18.80 1.18
C ARG A 144 -9.46 19.03 2.56
N ALA A 145 -8.60 18.11 2.98
CA ALA A 145 -7.79 18.25 4.17
C ALA A 145 -6.30 18.16 3.81
N SER A 146 -5.53 19.22 4.06
CA SER A 146 -4.12 19.33 3.73
C SER A 146 -3.28 19.46 4.99
N TYR A 147 -2.21 18.67 5.08
CA TYR A 147 -1.31 18.63 6.23
C TYR A 147 0.14 18.74 5.81
N LYS A 148 0.93 19.50 6.58
CA LYS A 148 2.39 19.45 6.52
C LYS A 148 2.93 18.91 7.84
N PHE A 149 3.55 17.75 7.77
CA PHE A 149 4.12 17.06 8.93
C PHE A 149 5.63 17.24 9.01
N LYS A 150 6.14 17.70 10.15
CA LYS A 150 7.57 17.57 10.47
C LYS A 150 7.86 16.11 10.78
N VAL A 151 8.64 15.48 9.92
CA VAL A 151 9.06 14.07 10.02
C VAL A 151 10.56 14.02 10.26
N ARG A 152 11.01 13.09 11.13
CA ARG A 152 12.45 12.83 11.32
C ARG A 152 13.08 12.41 9.97
N ASN A 153 14.28 12.91 9.67
CA ASN A 153 14.98 12.70 8.40
C ASN A 153 14.31 13.34 7.16
N GLY A 154 13.27 14.17 7.33
CA GLY A 154 12.75 14.98 6.24
C GLY A 154 13.65 16.19 5.96
N LYS A 155 13.98 16.46 4.68
CA LYS A 155 14.60 17.71 4.24
C LYS A 155 13.55 18.82 4.21
N LYS A 156 12.33 18.46 3.79
CA LYS A 156 11.12 19.27 3.87
C LYS A 156 10.06 18.50 4.66
N PRO A 157 9.02 19.15 5.18
CA PRO A 157 7.86 18.47 5.74
C PRO A 157 7.28 17.47 4.74
N LEU A 158 6.72 16.36 5.24
CA LEU A 158 5.81 15.53 4.46
C LEU A 158 4.55 16.36 4.20
N GLN A 159 4.13 16.44 2.95
CA GLN A 159 2.84 16.98 2.57
C GLN A 159 1.90 15.83 2.28
N THR A 160 0.75 15.78 2.98
CA THR A 160 -0.32 14.83 2.72
C THR A 160 -1.61 15.61 2.48
N THR A 161 -2.27 15.31 1.37
CA THR A 161 -3.59 15.88 1.05
C THR A 161 -4.58 14.75 0.89
N TYR A 162 -5.68 14.86 1.61
CA TYR A 162 -6.86 14.02 1.46
C TYR A 162 -7.94 14.82 0.75
N THR A 163 -8.50 14.28 -0.33
CA THR A 163 -9.67 14.84 -0.99
C THR A 163 -10.80 13.83 -0.87
N PHE A 164 -11.87 14.21 -0.22
CA PHE A 164 -13.05 13.38 0.05
C PHE A 164 -14.16 13.77 -0.90
N TYR A 165 -14.81 12.77 -1.48
CA TYR A 165 -15.89 12.94 -2.45
C TYR A 165 -17.21 12.38 -1.92
N GLY A 166 -18.32 12.94 -2.38
CA GLY A 166 -19.67 12.46 -2.00
C GLY A 166 -19.96 11.02 -2.37
N THR A 167 -19.19 10.42 -3.23
CA THR A 167 -19.20 8.98 -3.58
C THR A 167 -18.62 8.08 -2.49
N GLY A 168 -17.94 8.64 -1.48
CA GLY A 168 -17.18 7.90 -0.48
C GLY A 168 -15.71 7.71 -0.84
N ASP A 169 -15.30 8.17 -2.00
CA ASP A 169 -13.90 8.11 -2.43
C ASP A 169 -13.01 9.06 -1.63
N ILE A 170 -11.77 8.62 -1.40
CA ILE A 170 -10.69 9.44 -0.86
C ILE A 170 -9.51 9.35 -1.82
N ILE A 171 -9.06 10.50 -2.31
CA ILE A 171 -7.77 10.61 -2.98
C ILE A 171 -6.74 11.05 -1.96
N VAL A 172 -5.67 10.24 -1.80
CA VAL A 172 -4.57 10.48 -0.88
C VAL A 172 -3.32 10.83 -1.68
N LYS A 173 -2.88 12.08 -1.58
CA LYS A 173 -1.65 12.58 -2.23
C LYS A 173 -0.56 12.75 -1.19
N ASN A 174 0.64 12.20 -1.46
CA ASN A 174 1.81 12.34 -0.58
C ASN A 174 3.01 12.88 -1.34
N GLU A 175 3.68 13.89 -0.75
CA GLU A 175 4.92 14.46 -1.27
C GLU A 175 5.96 14.54 -0.16
N PHE A 176 7.18 14.04 -0.43
CA PHE A 176 8.25 14.01 0.56
C PHE A 176 9.64 14.16 -0.07
N ILE A 177 10.53 14.88 0.64
CA ILE A 177 11.96 15.00 0.30
C ILE A 177 12.77 14.56 1.52
N PRO A 178 13.41 13.37 1.49
CA PRO A 178 14.20 12.85 2.60
C PRO A 178 15.60 13.45 2.66
N LYS A 179 16.19 13.48 3.88
CA LYS A 179 17.62 13.83 4.12
C LYS A 179 18.55 12.62 3.97
N LYS A 180 18.03 11.41 4.15
CA LYS A 180 18.74 10.13 4.08
C LYS A 180 18.02 9.20 3.12
N ASP A 181 18.73 8.22 2.57
CA ASP A 181 18.10 7.16 1.77
C ASP A 181 17.01 6.45 2.59
N MET A 182 15.85 6.24 1.97
CA MET A 182 14.70 5.63 2.64
C MET A 182 14.71 4.11 2.44
N ILE A 183 14.07 3.42 3.39
CA ILE A 183 13.80 1.98 3.31
C ILE A 183 12.47 1.76 2.61
N ARG A 184 11.48 2.57 2.93
CA ARG A 184 10.11 2.55 2.37
C ARG A 184 9.59 3.98 2.25
N PHE A 185 8.73 4.22 1.31
CA PHE A 185 7.86 5.38 1.28
C PHE A 185 6.44 4.92 0.97
N GLY A 186 5.56 5.04 1.94
CA GLY A 186 4.20 4.55 1.85
C GLY A 186 3.31 5.02 2.98
N MET A 187 2.12 4.45 3.01
CA MET A 187 1.16 4.54 4.11
C MET A 187 0.85 3.13 4.62
N GLN A 188 0.45 3.04 5.88
CA GLN A 188 0.03 1.81 6.53
C GLN A 188 -1.23 2.05 7.33
N MET A 189 -2.16 1.13 7.29
CA MET A 189 -3.33 1.07 8.18
C MET A 189 -3.55 -0.35 8.68
N ALA A 190 -4.46 -0.54 9.60
CA ALA A 190 -5.02 -1.86 9.87
C ALA A 190 -6.51 -1.86 9.59
N VAL A 191 -6.99 -2.97 9.06
CA VAL A 191 -8.40 -3.24 8.79
C VAL A 191 -8.90 -4.35 9.71
N PRO A 192 -10.21 -4.47 9.99
CA PRO A 192 -10.78 -5.58 10.73
C PRO A 192 -10.34 -6.95 10.19
N GLN A 193 -10.16 -7.93 11.07
CA GLN A 193 -9.65 -9.25 10.72
C GLN A 193 -10.54 -10.00 9.71
N ASP A 194 -11.84 -9.74 9.71
CA ASP A 194 -12.82 -10.33 8.78
C ASP A 194 -12.65 -9.84 7.34
N LEU A 195 -11.97 -8.72 7.10
CA LEU A 195 -11.52 -8.30 5.77
C LEU A 195 -10.29 -9.12 5.37
N ASN A 196 -10.51 -10.38 5.00
CA ASN A 196 -9.48 -11.38 4.80
C ASN A 196 -9.33 -11.84 3.33
N ASN A 197 -10.30 -11.57 2.47
CA ASN A 197 -10.22 -11.90 1.05
C ASN A 197 -9.52 -10.78 0.30
N VAL A 198 -8.52 -11.13 -0.50
CA VAL A 198 -7.71 -10.17 -1.26
C VAL A 198 -7.75 -10.50 -2.74
N GLN A 199 -8.03 -9.51 -3.56
CA GLN A 199 -7.88 -9.61 -5.01
C GLN A 199 -7.09 -8.41 -5.51
N TRP A 200 -6.14 -8.61 -6.42
CA TRP A 200 -5.34 -7.51 -6.95
C TRP A 200 -5.08 -7.65 -8.45
N PHE A 201 -5.00 -6.50 -9.12
CA PHE A 201 -4.47 -6.38 -10.47
C PHE A 201 -3.06 -5.81 -10.40
N GLY A 202 -2.07 -6.65 -10.67
CA GLY A 202 -0.65 -6.32 -10.51
C GLY A 202 0.23 -7.53 -10.79
N LYS A 203 1.48 -7.49 -10.34
CA LYS A 203 2.39 -8.63 -10.46
C LYS A 203 2.08 -9.72 -9.42
N GLY A 204 2.10 -10.97 -9.87
CA GLY A 204 1.80 -12.13 -9.03
C GLY A 204 2.03 -13.47 -9.74
N PRO A 205 1.50 -14.59 -9.15
CA PRO A 205 0.75 -14.67 -7.90
C PRO A 205 1.60 -14.55 -6.64
N HIS A 206 2.89 -14.90 -6.70
CA HIS A 206 3.81 -14.95 -5.56
C HIS A 206 4.35 -13.56 -5.19
N GLU A 207 5.04 -13.50 -4.07
CA GLU A 207 5.72 -12.31 -3.57
C GLU A 207 6.67 -11.70 -4.61
N THR A 208 6.63 -10.38 -4.73
CA THR A 208 7.55 -9.60 -5.56
C THR A 208 8.13 -8.43 -4.78
N MET A 209 9.40 -8.10 -5.03
CA MET A 209 10.09 -6.96 -4.45
C MET A 209 10.61 -6.03 -5.54
N HIS A 210 11.03 -4.82 -5.19
CA HIS A 210 11.45 -3.82 -6.17
C HIS A 210 12.53 -4.32 -7.14
N ASP A 211 13.45 -5.14 -6.65
CA ASP A 211 14.56 -5.76 -7.39
C ASP A 211 14.34 -7.26 -7.68
N ARG A 212 13.16 -7.81 -7.35
CA ARG A 212 12.80 -9.22 -7.57
C ARG A 212 11.36 -9.33 -8.04
N LYS A 213 11.11 -8.97 -9.29
CA LYS A 213 9.75 -8.99 -9.87
C LYS A 213 9.66 -9.48 -11.31
N THR A 214 10.79 -9.82 -11.92
CA THR A 214 10.84 -10.30 -13.32
C THR A 214 10.13 -11.65 -13.47
N GLY A 215 10.20 -12.53 -12.47
CA GLY A 215 9.53 -13.82 -12.47
C GLY A 215 8.02 -13.80 -12.25
N ALA A 216 7.40 -12.60 -12.16
CA ALA A 216 5.96 -12.45 -11.95
C ALA A 216 5.28 -11.78 -13.14
N ALA A 217 4.15 -12.33 -13.57
CA ALA A 217 3.32 -11.75 -14.62
C ALA A 217 2.36 -10.69 -14.05
N VAL A 218 1.94 -9.75 -14.88
CA VAL A 218 0.79 -8.88 -14.60
C VAL A 218 -0.49 -9.68 -14.84
N GLY A 219 -1.41 -9.61 -13.90
CA GLY A 219 -2.69 -10.31 -13.98
C GLY A 219 -3.61 -9.93 -12.84
N ILE A 220 -4.82 -10.48 -12.85
CA ILE A 220 -5.74 -10.42 -11.71
C ILE A 220 -5.57 -11.71 -10.93
N TYR A 221 -5.20 -11.58 -9.66
CA TYR A 221 -4.96 -12.67 -8.74
C TYR A 221 -5.80 -12.51 -7.49
N SER A 222 -6.05 -13.59 -6.78
CA SER A 222 -6.79 -13.61 -5.52
C SER A 222 -6.20 -14.62 -4.54
N GLY A 223 -6.51 -14.41 -3.27
CA GLY A 223 -6.15 -15.29 -2.16
C GLY A 223 -6.64 -14.69 -0.85
N ASN A 224 -6.50 -15.40 0.25
CA ASN A 224 -6.73 -14.81 1.57
C ASN A 224 -5.41 -14.27 2.16
N VAL A 225 -5.49 -13.47 3.21
CA VAL A 225 -4.32 -12.80 3.80
C VAL A 225 -3.24 -13.82 4.20
N GLU A 226 -3.62 -15.00 4.71
CA GLU A 226 -2.68 -16.05 5.11
C GLU A 226 -1.93 -16.65 3.92
N GLU A 227 -2.61 -16.84 2.78
CA GLU A 227 -1.99 -17.35 1.55
C GLU A 227 -1.00 -16.37 0.91
N LEU A 228 -1.14 -15.09 1.24
CA LEU A 228 -0.25 -14.04 0.73
C LEU A 228 1.07 -13.96 1.49
N ILE A 229 1.18 -14.61 2.65
CA ILE A 229 2.38 -14.62 3.48
C ILE A 229 3.43 -15.55 2.88
N HIS A 230 4.68 -15.10 2.84
CA HIS A 230 5.80 -15.99 2.58
C HIS A 230 6.42 -16.43 3.91
N PRO A 231 6.45 -17.74 4.22
CA PRO A 231 6.88 -18.25 5.51
C PRO A 231 8.43 -18.32 5.62
N TYR A 232 9.11 -17.19 5.58
CA TYR A 232 10.54 -17.14 5.83
C TYR A 232 10.89 -17.75 7.19
N VAL A 233 11.97 -18.54 7.27
CA VAL A 233 12.41 -19.22 8.49
C VAL A 233 12.50 -18.26 9.67
N ARG A 234 13.04 -17.07 9.45
CA ARG A 234 12.95 -15.96 10.39
C ARG A 234 11.95 -14.93 9.89
N PRO A 235 10.96 -14.56 10.71
CA PRO A 235 9.99 -13.52 10.34
C PRO A 235 10.67 -12.21 9.92
N GLN A 236 10.20 -11.65 8.81
CA GLN A 236 10.74 -10.46 8.20
C GLN A 236 9.69 -9.84 7.26
N GLU A 237 9.98 -8.70 6.62
CA GLU A 237 9.14 -8.17 5.54
C GLU A 237 8.90 -9.24 4.48
N ASN A 238 7.65 -9.49 4.16
CA ASN A 238 7.25 -10.53 3.21
C ASN A 238 5.92 -10.20 2.56
N GLY A 239 5.51 -11.03 1.60
CA GLY A 239 4.18 -10.97 1.00
C GLY A 239 3.93 -9.73 0.14
N ASN A 240 4.95 -8.93 -0.17
CA ASN A 240 4.77 -7.74 -0.99
C ASN A 240 4.40 -8.09 -2.43
N ARG A 241 3.47 -7.32 -3.03
CA ARG A 241 3.10 -7.34 -4.45
C ARG A 241 3.46 -6.00 -5.06
N THR A 242 4.00 -6.02 -6.27
CA THR A 242 4.45 -4.82 -6.98
C THR A 242 3.58 -4.52 -8.17
N ASP A 243 3.70 -3.30 -8.66
CA ASP A 243 3.06 -2.83 -9.88
C ASP A 243 1.53 -3.04 -9.83
N ILE A 244 0.94 -2.74 -8.65
CA ILE A 244 -0.49 -2.86 -8.39
C ILE A 244 -1.22 -1.68 -9.00
N ARG A 245 -2.22 -1.97 -9.86
CA ARG A 245 -3.19 -1.02 -10.38
C ARG A 245 -4.29 -0.80 -9.36
N TRP A 246 -4.81 -1.90 -8.82
CA TRP A 246 -5.78 -1.88 -7.73
C TRP A 246 -5.68 -3.16 -6.88
N ILE A 247 -6.15 -3.04 -5.64
CA ILE A 247 -6.30 -4.15 -4.69
C ILE A 247 -7.64 -3.99 -3.97
N LYS A 248 -8.37 -5.08 -3.83
CA LYS A 248 -9.56 -5.19 -2.99
C LYS A 248 -9.26 -6.02 -1.76
N ILE A 249 -9.80 -5.60 -0.62
CA ILE A 249 -9.67 -6.30 0.65
C ILE A 249 -11.08 -6.39 1.23
N THR A 250 -11.66 -7.57 1.20
CA THR A 250 -13.10 -7.77 1.48
C THR A 250 -13.36 -8.87 2.49
N ASP A 251 -14.55 -8.84 3.08
CA ASP A 251 -15.09 -9.92 3.89
C ASP A 251 -15.73 -11.02 3.02
N VAL A 252 -16.36 -11.99 3.66
CA VAL A 252 -17.07 -13.11 3.01
C VAL A 252 -18.25 -12.66 2.14
N ASN A 253 -18.79 -11.47 2.40
CA ASN A 253 -19.87 -10.86 1.61
C ASN A 253 -19.34 -9.98 0.47
N ASN A 254 -18.03 -10.06 0.17
CA ASN A 254 -17.36 -9.21 -0.82
C ASN A 254 -17.53 -7.70 -0.56
N SER A 255 -17.58 -7.31 0.73
CA SER A 255 -17.67 -5.92 1.19
C SER A 255 -16.41 -5.52 1.94
N GLY A 256 -15.88 -4.31 1.70
CA GLY A 256 -14.64 -3.84 2.32
C GLY A 256 -14.01 -2.65 1.60
N TRP A 257 -12.75 -2.76 1.23
CA TRP A 257 -11.97 -1.72 0.58
C TRP A 257 -11.64 -2.01 -0.88
N TYR A 258 -11.77 -1.00 -1.72
CA TYR A 258 -11.05 -0.87 -2.98
C TYR A 258 -9.95 0.19 -2.81
N ILE A 259 -8.71 -0.15 -3.20
CA ILE A 259 -7.56 0.76 -3.18
C ILE A 259 -6.88 0.67 -4.54
N GLY A 260 -6.77 1.79 -5.24
CA GLY A 260 -6.20 1.84 -6.59
C GLY A 260 -5.11 2.90 -6.74
N ASP A 261 -4.18 2.69 -7.65
CA ASP A 261 -3.32 3.74 -8.14
C ASP A 261 -4.16 4.87 -8.74
N TYR A 262 -3.82 6.10 -8.42
CA TYR A 262 -4.51 7.29 -8.94
C TYR A 262 -3.49 8.34 -9.40
N GLY A 263 -2.39 7.88 -9.98
CA GLY A 263 -1.30 8.71 -10.45
C GLY A 263 -0.53 8.03 -11.57
N GLU A 264 0.72 8.41 -11.74
CA GLU A 264 1.61 7.84 -12.76
C GLU A 264 2.46 6.67 -12.23
N THR A 265 2.26 6.30 -10.95
CA THR A 265 3.12 5.31 -10.27
C THR A 265 2.31 4.21 -9.64
N LEU A 266 2.35 3.03 -10.25
CA LEU A 266 1.72 1.82 -9.71
C LEU A 266 2.15 1.57 -8.25
N LEU A 267 1.21 1.05 -7.44
CA LEU A 267 1.41 0.84 -6.01
C LEU A 267 2.17 -0.46 -5.71
N TYR A 268 2.71 -0.53 -4.49
CA TYR A 268 3.14 -1.76 -3.84
C TYR A 268 2.25 -2.01 -2.62
N SER A 269 1.98 -3.28 -2.32
CA SER A 269 1.18 -3.63 -1.14
C SER A 269 1.62 -4.94 -0.53
N SER A 270 1.51 -5.03 0.79
CA SER A 270 1.64 -6.26 1.57
C SER A 270 0.61 -6.25 2.69
N LEU A 271 0.11 -7.45 3.03
CA LEU A 271 -0.91 -7.65 4.06
C LEU A 271 -0.50 -8.78 5.00
N TRP A 272 -0.75 -8.60 6.31
CA TRP A 272 -0.47 -9.61 7.33
C TRP A 272 -1.47 -9.55 8.49
N PRO A 273 -1.78 -10.69 9.16
CA PRO A 273 -2.57 -10.73 10.38
C PRO A 273 -1.73 -10.42 11.64
N TYR A 274 -0.66 -9.64 11.50
CA TYR A 274 0.23 -9.17 12.57
C TYR A 274 0.78 -7.78 12.28
N SER A 275 1.43 -7.20 13.27
CA SER A 275 2.11 -5.91 13.09
C SER A 275 3.53 -6.09 12.52
N MET A 276 4.10 -5.01 11.99
CA MET A 276 5.52 -5.00 11.59
C MET A 276 6.46 -5.21 12.79
N GLU A 277 6.05 -4.78 13.97
CA GLU A 277 6.79 -5.02 15.22
C GLU A 277 6.82 -6.50 15.57
N ASP A 278 5.73 -7.23 15.35
CA ASP A 278 5.69 -8.69 15.54
C ASP A 278 6.69 -9.37 14.61
N LEU A 279 6.71 -9.00 13.32
CA LEU A 279 7.68 -9.51 12.35
C LEU A 279 9.13 -9.16 12.69
N GLU A 280 9.39 -7.98 13.26
CA GLU A 280 10.74 -7.57 13.67
C GLU A 280 11.24 -8.35 14.89
N ASN A 281 10.36 -8.61 15.86
CA ASN A 281 10.70 -9.17 17.16
C ASN A 281 10.76 -10.70 17.16
N ALA A 282 9.88 -11.37 16.40
CA ALA A 282 9.85 -12.82 16.31
C ALA A 282 11.15 -13.36 15.70
N LYS A 283 11.65 -14.46 16.29
CA LYS A 283 12.80 -15.22 15.79
C LYS A 283 12.35 -16.41 14.94
N HIS A 284 11.16 -16.93 15.24
CA HIS A 284 10.57 -18.09 14.60
C HIS A 284 9.10 -17.83 14.24
N ILE A 285 8.58 -18.55 13.24
CA ILE A 285 7.20 -18.36 12.74
C ILE A 285 6.16 -18.59 13.83
N HIS A 286 6.36 -19.58 14.71
CA HIS A 286 5.43 -19.90 15.80
C HIS A 286 5.34 -18.83 16.90
N GLU A 287 6.24 -17.86 16.91
CA GLU A 287 6.23 -16.73 17.85
C GLU A 287 5.37 -15.56 17.33
N LEU A 288 4.87 -15.62 16.08
CA LEU A 288 4.03 -14.59 15.50
C LEU A 288 2.61 -14.65 16.08
N PRO A 289 2.16 -13.63 16.83
CA PRO A 289 0.83 -13.61 17.37
C PRO A 289 -0.18 -13.23 16.28
N ARG A 290 -1.28 -13.95 16.15
CA ARG A 290 -2.41 -13.47 15.35
C ARG A 290 -3.08 -12.30 16.06
N ARG A 291 -3.32 -11.22 15.32
CA ARG A 291 -4.02 -10.03 15.80
C ARG A 291 -5.48 -10.07 15.35
N ASP A 292 -6.29 -9.26 16.00
CA ASP A 292 -7.70 -9.00 15.66
C ASP A 292 -7.87 -8.02 14.50
N PHE A 293 -6.79 -7.82 13.73
CA PHE A 293 -6.73 -6.95 12.56
C PHE A 293 -5.75 -7.48 11.53
N ASN A 294 -5.93 -7.05 10.29
CA ASN A 294 -4.95 -7.22 9.22
C ASN A 294 -4.22 -5.90 8.95
N THR A 295 -2.90 -5.90 9.00
CA THR A 295 -2.06 -4.77 8.58
C THR A 295 -2.05 -4.68 7.07
N VAL A 296 -2.29 -3.48 6.54
CA VAL A 296 -2.27 -3.18 5.09
C VAL A 296 -1.25 -2.09 4.82
N ASN A 297 -0.29 -2.37 3.95
CA ASN A 297 0.65 -1.38 3.43
C ASN A 297 0.21 -0.92 2.05
N ILE A 298 0.27 0.40 1.81
CA ILE A 298 -0.03 1.04 0.53
C ILE A 298 1.17 1.93 0.22
N ASP A 299 2.08 1.42 -0.59
CA ASP A 299 3.40 2.01 -0.77
C ASP A 299 3.59 2.59 -2.17
N TYR A 300 4.33 3.70 -2.21
CA TYR A 300 5.02 4.09 -3.43
C TYR A 300 6.03 3.02 -3.83
N ARG A 301 7.01 2.75 -2.94
CA ARG A 301 8.10 1.76 -3.16
C ARG A 301 8.75 1.37 -1.84
N GLN A 302 9.38 0.21 -1.87
CA GLN A 302 10.38 -0.22 -0.90
C GLN A 302 11.77 -0.27 -1.56
N LYS A 303 12.81 -0.07 -0.78
CA LYS A 303 14.20 -0.39 -1.18
C LYS A 303 14.29 -1.87 -1.54
N GLY A 304 15.06 -2.22 -2.56
CA GLY A 304 15.35 -3.61 -2.92
C GLY A 304 15.85 -4.45 -1.74
N VAL A 305 15.77 -5.75 -1.87
CA VAL A 305 16.14 -6.73 -0.83
C VAL A 305 17.42 -7.50 -1.17
N GLY A 306 17.85 -7.50 -2.44
CA GLY A 306 19.00 -8.25 -2.94
C GLY A 306 20.31 -7.47 -2.88
N GLY A 307 21.30 -8.00 -3.58
CA GLY A 307 22.67 -7.50 -3.78
C GLY A 307 23.51 -8.61 -4.40
N ASP A 308 24.68 -8.27 -4.93
CA ASP A 308 25.55 -9.25 -5.62
C ASP A 308 26.21 -10.22 -4.66
N LEU A 309 26.44 -9.79 -3.41
CA LEU A 309 27.09 -10.58 -2.37
C LEU A 309 26.24 -10.67 -1.11
N PRO A 310 26.01 -11.86 -0.55
CA PRO A 310 25.17 -12.03 0.66
C PRO A 310 25.76 -11.35 1.90
N VAL A 311 27.08 -11.23 1.99
CA VAL A 311 27.79 -10.66 3.14
C VAL A 311 27.77 -9.14 3.14
N ILE A 312 27.81 -8.53 1.95
CA ILE A 312 27.80 -7.08 1.74
C ILE A 312 26.60 -6.75 0.85
N ALA A 313 25.41 -7.15 1.27
CA ALA A 313 24.18 -6.94 0.51
C ALA A 313 23.93 -5.47 0.24
N ASN A 314 24.64 -4.94 -0.73
CA ASN A 314 24.47 -3.57 -1.18
C ASN A 314 23.50 -3.57 -2.36
N VAL A 315 22.28 -3.18 -2.09
CA VAL A 315 21.24 -3.05 -3.11
C VAL A 315 21.72 -2.14 -4.23
N HIS A 316 21.56 -2.55 -5.49
CA HIS A 316 21.92 -1.75 -6.65
C HIS A 316 21.27 -0.37 -6.62
N GLU A 317 21.98 0.64 -7.13
CA GLU A 317 21.59 2.04 -7.05
C GLU A 317 20.19 2.33 -7.61
N LYS A 318 19.78 1.63 -8.67
CA LYS A 318 18.46 1.77 -9.29
C LYS A 318 17.29 1.31 -8.41
N PHE A 319 17.57 0.49 -7.39
CA PHE A 319 16.57 -0.03 -6.46
C PHE A 319 16.60 0.66 -5.07
N LYS A 320 17.33 1.77 -4.95
CA LYS A 320 17.38 2.60 -3.74
C LYS A 320 16.41 3.77 -3.80
N LEU A 321 15.80 4.09 -2.67
CA LEU A 321 15.04 5.31 -2.47
C LEU A 321 15.99 6.43 -1.97
N LYS A 322 16.58 7.17 -2.92
CA LYS A 322 17.70 8.08 -2.65
C LYS A 322 17.29 9.34 -1.89
N LYS A 323 18.18 9.81 -1.02
CA LYS A 323 18.08 11.11 -0.34
C LYS A 323 18.01 12.28 -1.32
N LYS A 324 17.41 13.37 -0.86
CA LYS A 324 17.33 14.67 -1.58
C LYS A 324 16.52 14.63 -2.89
N LYS A 325 15.96 13.50 -3.27
CA LYS A 325 15.01 13.35 -4.36
C LYS A 325 13.60 13.70 -3.86
N LYS A 326 12.80 14.36 -4.69
CA LYS A 326 11.37 14.55 -4.43
C LYS A 326 10.64 13.27 -4.78
N TYR A 327 9.87 12.74 -3.85
CA TYR A 327 8.97 11.60 -4.03
C TYR A 327 7.54 12.08 -3.98
N TYR A 328 6.74 11.59 -4.87
CA TYR A 328 5.32 11.83 -4.97
C TYR A 328 4.61 10.53 -5.31
N TYR A 329 3.47 10.28 -4.68
CA TYR A 329 2.52 9.25 -5.12
C TYR A 329 1.12 9.58 -4.65
N CYS A 330 0.16 9.04 -5.38
CA CYS A 330 -1.25 9.27 -5.19
C CYS A 330 -1.97 7.95 -5.30
N PHE A 331 -2.94 7.73 -4.44
CA PHE A 331 -3.83 6.57 -4.52
C PHE A 331 -5.25 6.97 -4.16
N ARG A 332 -6.19 6.21 -4.72
CA ARG A 332 -7.61 6.24 -4.44
C ARG A 332 -7.95 5.15 -3.46
N MET A 333 -8.76 5.41 -2.46
CA MET A 333 -9.39 4.41 -1.62
C MET A 333 -10.86 4.71 -1.45
N ARG A 334 -11.70 3.66 -1.44
CA ARG A 334 -13.14 3.78 -1.25
C ARG A 334 -13.73 2.50 -0.67
N PRO A 335 -14.88 2.57 0.01
CA PRO A 335 -15.65 1.37 0.32
C PRO A 335 -15.99 0.62 -0.97
N TYR A 336 -16.08 -0.68 -0.85
CA TYR A 336 -16.45 -1.59 -1.94
C TYR A 336 -17.51 -2.57 -1.46
N ASN A 337 -18.45 -2.90 -2.33
CA ASN A 337 -19.47 -3.94 -2.09
C ASN A 337 -19.63 -4.85 -3.31
N ALA A 338 -20.30 -5.99 -3.12
CA ALA A 338 -20.43 -7.04 -4.12
C ALA A 338 -21.15 -6.63 -5.41
N GLU A 339 -21.96 -5.57 -5.35
CA GLU A 339 -22.75 -5.10 -6.50
C GLU A 339 -21.94 -4.22 -7.45
N GLU A 340 -20.74 -3.78 -7.02
CA GLU A 340 -19.92 -2.84 -7.77
C GLU A 340 -19.01 -3.54 -8.78
N ASP A 341 -18.94 -2.99 -9.99
CA ASP A 341 -18.01 -3.42 -11.03
C ASP A 341 -16.62 -2.81 -10.80
N THR A 342 -15.66 -3.67 -10.47
CA THR A 342 -14.27 -3.27 -10.24
C THR A 342 -13.62 -2.60 -11.45
N ASP A 343 -13.96 -3.06 -12.67
CA ASP A 343 -13.39 -2.52 -13.91
C ASP A 343 -13.98 -1.14 -14.21
N ALA A 344 -15.25 -0.92 -13.88
CA ALA A 344 -15.86 0.40 -13.96
C ALA A 344 -15.18 1.37 -12.98
N ILE A 345 -15.02 0.97 -11.69
CA ILE A 345 -14.33 1.80 -10.69
C ILE A 345 -12.90 2.13 -11.11
N PHE A 346 -12.17 1.16 -11.67
CA PHE A 346 -10.79 1.38 -12.12
C PHE A 346 -10.69 2.42 -13.25
N ARG A 347 -11.71 2.47 -14.11
CA ARG A 347 -11.76 3.42 -15.23
C ARG A 347 -12.30 4.79 -14.85
N GLU A 348 -13.03 4.91 -13.75
CA GLU A 348 -13.60 6.18 -13.30
C GLU A 348 -12.53 7.24 -13.02
N LYS A 349 -12.78 8.46 -13.48
CA LYS A 349 -11.98 9.64 -13.15
C LYS A 349 -12.79 10.57 -12.27
N LEU A 350 -12.30 10.81 -11.08
CA LEU A 350 -12.82 11.85 -10.21
C LEU A 350 -12.28 13.22 -10.66
N PRO A 351 -13.08 14.29 -10.58
CA PRO A 351 -12.60 15.62 -10.98
C PRO A 351 -11.43 16.06 -10.13
N GLU A 352 -10.42 16.65 -10.76
CA GLU A 352 -9.33 17.31 -10.06
C GLU A 352 -9.84 18.62 -9.43
N VAL A 353 -9.38 18.89 -8.21
CA VAL A 353 -9.71 20.09 -7.44
C VAL A 353 -8.49 20.69 -6.80
#